data_fe40ebd8ad5da53df3bfac49379368b9
#
_entry.id   fe40ebd8ad5da53df3bfac49379368b9
#
_cell.length_a   1.000
_cell.length_b   1.000
_cell.length_c   1.000
_cell.angle_alpha   90.00
_cell.angle_beta   90.00
_cell.angle_gamma   90.00
#
_symmetry.space_group_name_H-M   'P 1'
#
loop_
_entity.id
_entity.type
_entity.pdbx_description
1 polymer ?
#
loop_
_entity_poly.entity_id
_entity_poly.type
_entity_poly.pdbx_seq_one_letter_code
_entity_poly.pdbx_strand_id
1 'polypeptide(L)'
;MTAADIATTIYAERRARLASQLGKDGIAIIPTAPERPRNRDTDFLYRHDSYFYYLTGFTEPNAWLVLAGDGRATLFCAPKDIEREIWDGYRLGPDAAPAVLGVDEAFPVTELDAKLPKLLENRATVWFPFAIHKGLESRVDGWLQSVRARVRYGALCPDEQRDLCGPLDEMRLVKDAHEQDIMRRAAQISARAHVRAMQLSARMLREGKDAREYHLDAELLHEFRLGGSQYPAYYSIVAAGANACVLHYRADAAPVRKGELVLIDAGCELDGYASDITRTFPADGKFSGPQRALYDLVLASQDAAAAATRAGNRFNDPHDAAVRVLAQGMLDFGLLDANRVGSVDDVIDKRAYFQFYMHRTGHWLGMDVHDCGSYVEPTQVGEVSERKDPLSNEVIKNRPSRILHPGMVLTLEPGIYVRPAEGVPEQFHNIGIRIEDDAIVTATGCELISRGVPVKADEIEALMRA
;
A
#
# COMPACT_ATOMS: atom_id res chain seq x y z
N MET A 1 28.13 13.75 -4.60
CA MET A 1 26.84 13.52 -5.28
C MET A 1 25.77 14.30 -4.55
N THR A 2 24.98 15.08 -5.24
CA THR A 2 23.80 15.74 -4.66
C THR A 2 22.68 14.71 -4.49
N ALA A 3 21.63 15.03 -3.73
CA ALA A 3 20.46 14.16 -3.61
C ALA A 3 19.81 13.88 -5.00
N ALA A 4 19.86 14.86 -5.92
CA ALA A 4 19.39 14.70 -7.28
C ALA A 4 20.26 13.71 -8.10
N ASP A 5 21.59 13.74 -7.93
CA ASP A 5 22.50 12.80 -8.61
C ASP A 5 22.25 11.36 -8.13
N ILE A 6 21.99 11.17 -6.82
CA ILE A 6 21.70 9.87 -6.24
C ILE A 6 20.37 9.33 -6.79
N ALA A 7 19.32 10.14 -6.83
CA ALA A 7 18.03 9.76 -7.36
C ALA A 7 18.11 9.34 -8.83
N THR A 8 18.79 10.13 -9.67
CA THR A 8 18.97 9.81 -11.10
C THR A 8 19.67 8.46 -11.28
N THR A 9 20.69 8.15 -10.47
CA THR A 9 21.40 6.87 -10.51
C THR A 9 20.49 5.69 -10.18
N ILE A 10 19.66 5.80 -9.13
CA ILE A 10 18.74 4.73 -8.70
C ILE A 10 17.75 4.37 -9.81
N TYR A 11 17.13 5.36 -10.43
CA TYR A 11 16.19 5.10 -11.54
C TYR A 11 16.89 4.48 -12.75
N ALA A 12 18.10 4.90 -13.08
CA ALA A 12 18.90 4.30 -14.16
C ALA A 12 19.25 2.83 -13.85
N GLU A 13 19.63 2.50 -12.63
CA GLU A 13 19.90 1.13 -12.20
C GLU A 13 18.64 0.25 -12.27
N ARG A 14 17.47 0.78 -11.88
CA ARG A 14 16.18 0.08 -12.00
C ARG A 14 15.83 -0.20 -13.46
N ARG A 15 16.02 0.77 -14.36
CA ARG A 15 15.84 0.56 -15.79
C ARG A 15 16.81 -0.49 -16.35
N ALA A 16 18.08 -0.45 -15.97
CA ALA A 16 19.07 -1.45 -16.40
C ALA A 16 18.71 -2.87 -15.93
N ARG A 17 18.25 -2.99 -14.67
CA ARG A 17 17.77 -4.27 -14.10
C ARG A 17 16.56 -4.80 -14.87
N LEU A 18 15.59 -3.95 -15.23
CA LEU A 18 14.44 -4.36 -16.02
C LEU A 18 14.87 -4.74 -17.45
N ALA A 19 15.68 -3.92 -18.11
CA ALA A 19 16.17 -4.18 -19.47
C ALA A 19 16.82 -5.57 -19.60
N SER A 20 17.59 -5.98 -18.58
CA SER A 20 18.22 -7.32 -18.56
C SER A 20 17.21 -8.49 -18.57
N GLN A 21 15.96 -8.25 -18.14
CA GLN A 21 14.89 -9.25 -18.12
C GLN A 21 14.06 -9.28 -19.40
N LEU A 22 14.07 -8.17 -20.19
CA LEU A 22 13.30 -8.10 -21.44
C LEU A 22 13.88 -8.98 -22.56
N GLY A 23 15.15 -9.38 -22.44
CA GLY A 23 15.90 -10.01 -23.53
C GLY A 23 16.39 -8.97 -24.55
N LYS A 24 17.44 -9.31 -25.29
CA LYS A 24 18.14 -8.38 -26.21
C LYS A 24 17.21 -7.69 -27.21
N ASP A 25 16.26 -8.42 -27.75
CA ASP A 25 15.33 -7.96 -28.79
C ASP A 25 13.93 -7.65 -28.21
N GLY A 26 13.83 -7.53 -26.88
CA GLY A 26 12.61 -7.08 -26.19
C GLY A 26 12.52 -5.56 -26.11
N ILE A 27 11.29 -5.08 -25.98
CA ILE A 27 10.99 -3.66 -25.76
C ILE A 27 9.79 -3.51 -24.83
N ALA A 28 9.88 -2.65 -23.82
CA ALA A 28 8.82 -2.38 -22.86
C ALA A 28 8.19 -1.00 -23.09
N ILE A 29 6.88 -0.91 -22.94
CA ILE A 29 6.07 0.32 -23.06
C ILE A 29 5.37 0.55 -21.74
N ILE A 30 5.67 1.65 -21.06
CA ILE A 30 5.18 1.98 -19.72
C ILE A 30 4.57 3.39 -19.73
N PRO A 31 3.23 3.53 -19.72
CA PRO A 31 2.59 4.83 -19.54
C PRO A 31 2.56 5.24 -18.08
N THR A 32 2.50 6.57 -17.83
CA THR A 32 2.06 7.07 -16.52
C THR A 32 0.52 7.11 -16.43
N ALA A 33 0.00 7.39 -15.23
CA ALA A 33 -1.43 7.53 -15.02
C ALA A 33 -1.99 8.75 -15.79
N PRO A 34 -3.23 8.71 -16.28
CA PRO A 34 -3.89 9.89 -16.85
C PRO A 34 -4.38 10.82 -15.73
N GLU A 35 -4.49 12.11 -16.05
CA GLU A 35 -5.26 13.06 -15.24
C GLU A 35 -6.73 12.62 -15.20
N ARG A 36 -7.40 12.84 -14.07
CA ARG A 36 -8.79 12.41 -13.85
C ARG A 36 -9.67 13.57 -13.43
N PRO A 37 -10.75 13.87 -14.15
CA PRO A 37 -11.66 14.93 -13.78
C PRO A 37 -12.37 14.60 -12.46
N ARG A 38 -12.39 15.58 -11.55
CA ARG A 38 -13.20 15.56 -10.33
C ARG A 38 -14.62 16.05 -10.62
N ASN A 39 -14.73 17.07 -11.46
CA ASN A 39 -15.96 17.64 -11.95
C ASN A 39 -15.74 18.14 -13.40
N ARG A 40 -16.60 19.05 -13.91
CA ARG A 40 -16.60 19.46 -15.33
C ARG A 40 -15.32 20.18 -15.77
N ASP A 41 -14.67 20.94 -14.88
CA ASP A 41 -13.57 21.85 -15.19
C ASP A 41 -12.42 21.81 -14.15
N THR A 42 -12.45 20.85 -13.24
CA THR A 42 -11.43 20.67 -12.20
C THR A 42 -11.05 19.20 -12.09
N ASP A 43 -9.76 18.90 -12.08
CA ASP A 43 -9.23 17.55 -11.91
C ASP A 43 -8.99 17.21 -10.44
N PHE A 44 -8.90 15.92 -10.12
CA PHE A 44 -8.28 15.47 -8.88
C PHE A 44 -6.81 15.82 -8.90
N LEU A 45 -6.22 15.96 -7.71
CA LEU A 45 -4.76 16.06 -7.60
C LEU A 45 -4.12 14.90 -8.34
N TYR A 46 -3.18 15.23 -9.23
CA TYR A 46 -2.52 14.23 -10.07
C TYR A 46 -1.61 13.33 -9.25
N ARG A 47 -1.74 12.03 -9.44
CA ARG A 47 -0.81 11.02 -8.93
C ARG A 47 -0.33 10.15 -10.08
N HIS A 48 0.99 10.07 -10.25
CA HIS A 48 1.65 9.27 -11.29
C HIS A 48 1.39 7.77 -11.12
N ASP A 49 1.61 7.00 -12.17
CA ASP A 49 1.61 5.54 -12.09
C ASP A 49 2.83 5.03 -11.32
N SER A 50 2.67 4.00 -10.49
CA SER A 50 3.73 3.50 -9.63
C SER A 50 4.85 2.79 -10.42
N TYR A 51 4.55 2.02 -11.46
CA TYR A 51 5.58 1.39 -12.31
C TYR A 51 6.38 2.44 -13.09
N PHE A 52 5.68 3.41 -13.66
CA PHE A 52 6.32 4.49 -14.40
C PHE A 52 7.26 5.30 -13.50
N TYR A 53 6.78 5.70 -12.32
CA TYR A 53 7.58 6.47 -11.37
C TYR A 53 8.76 5.66 -10.83
N TYR A 54 8.58 4.39 -10.51
CA TYR A 54 9.65 3.48 -10.06
C TYR A 54 10.84 3.42 -11.01
N LEU A 55 10.58 3.59 -12.32
CA LEU A 55 11.60 3.54 -13.36
C LEU A 55 12.15 4.92 -13.77
N THR A 56 11.45 6.01 -13.47
CA THR A 56 11.77 7.34 -14.01
C THR A 56 11.99 8.43 -12.97
N GLY A 57 11.30 8.34 -11.81
CA GLY A 57 11.20 9.46 -10.87
C GLY A 57 10.42 10.66 -11.41
N PHE A 58 9.75 10.54 -12.57
CA PHE A 58 9.07 11.62 -13.25
C PHE A 58 7.62 11.72 -12.83
N THR A 59 7.18 12.90 -12.40
CA THR A 59 5.89 13.13 -11.75
C THR A 59 4.86 13.86 -12.62
N GLU A 60 5.23 14.27 -13.84
CA GLU A 60 4.30 14.97 -14.72
C GLU A 60 3.34 14.00 -15.44
N PRO A 61 2.08 14.41 -15.70
CA PRO A 61 1.14 13.63 -16.47
C PRO A 61 1.51 13.50 -17.95
N ASN A 62 0.76 12.67 -18.67
CA ASN A 62 0.87 12.52 -20.13
C ASN A 62 2.27 12.12 -20.60
N ALA A 63 2.93 11.18 -19.88
CA ALA A 63 4.24 10.69 -20.22
C ALA A 63 4.28 9.18 -20.46
N TRP A 64 5.27 8.72 -21.25
CA TRP A 64 5.50 7.33 -21.59
C TRP A 64 6.99 7.03 -21.57
N LEU A 65 7.36 5.94 -20.92
CA LEU A 65 8.70 5.37 -21.01
C LEU A 65 8.69 4.21 -22.01
N VAL A 66 9.64 4.19 -22.93
CA VAL A 66 9.94 3.06 -23.78
C VAL A 66 11.35 2.59 -23.46
N LEU A 67 11.47 1.33 -23.02
CA LEU A 67 12.75 0.75 -22.58
C LEU A 67 13.07 -0.46 -23.46
N ALA A 68 14.16 -0.40 -24.19
CA ALA A 68 14.64 -1.52 -25.00
C ALA A 68 15.52 -2.47 -24.17
N GLY A 69 15.58 -3.74 -24.57
CA GLY A 69 16.38 -4.77 -23.91
C GLY A 69 17.90 -4.55 -23.99
N ASP A 70 18.37 -3.63 -24.83
CA ASP A 70 19.76 -3.15 -24.87
C ASP A 70 20.04 -2.04 -23.84
N GLY A 71 19.02 -1.65 -23.06
CA GLY A 71 19.09 -0.64 -22.00
C GLY A 71 18.70 0.76 -22.46
N ARG A 72 18.50 1.01 -23.75
CA ARG A 72 18.13 2.33 -24.27
C ARG A 72 16.75 2.74 -23.77
N ALA A 73 16.68 3.91 -23.13
CA ALA A 73 15.47 4.48 -22.54
C ALA A 73 15.03 5.72 -23.33
N THR A 74 13.81 5.72 -23.87
CA THR A 74 13.19 6.83 -24.59
C THR A 74 11.99 7.33 -23.79
N LEU A 75 11.94 8.62 -23.46
CA LEU A 75 10.80 9.25 -22.79
C LEU A 75 9.96 10.04 -23.78
N PHE A 76 8.64 9.90 -23.69
CA PHE A 76 7.71 10.83 -24.34
C PHE A 76 7.01 11.61 -23.23
N CYS A 77 7.08 12.95 -23.29
CA CYS A 77 6.50 13.81 -22.26
C CYS A 77 5.89 15.08 -22.88
N ALA A 78 5.19 15.86 -22.09
CA ALA A 78 4.62 17.13 -22.52
C ALA A 78 5.73 18.08 -22.97
N PRO A 79 5.58 18.73 -24.15
CA PRO A 79 6.53 19.76 -24.59
C PRO A 79 6.44 20.99 -23.70
N LYS A 80 7.53 21.79 -23.67
CA LYS A 80 7.48 23.10 -23.07
C LYS A 80 6.57 24.01 -23.89
N ASP A 81 5.59 24.61 -23.22
CA ASP A 81 4.63 25.56 -23.80
C ASP A 81 4.50 26.74 -22.84
N ILE A 82 5.14 27.86 -23.21
CA ILE A 82 5.22 29.05 -22.34
C ILE A 82 3.82 29.62 -22.04
N GLU A 83 2.88 29.55 -22.97
CA GLU A 83 1.51 30.03 -22.74
C GLU A 83 0.76 29.13 -21.73
N ARG A 84 0.89 27.81 -21.85
CA ARG A 84 0.33 26.88 -20.87
C ARG A 84 1.02 26.91 -19.52
N GLU A 85 2.33 27.13 -19.47
CA GLU A 85 3.07 27.23 -18.21
C GLU A 85 2.60 28.39 -17.32
N ILE A 86 1.98 29.40 -17.91
CA ILE A 86 1.33 30.51 -17.16
C ILE A 86 0.11 29.99 -16.37
N TRP A 87 -0.56 28.95 -16.86
CA TRP A 87 -1.78 28.40 -16.24
C TRP A 87 -1.49 27.15 -15.41
N ASP A 88 -0.69 26.25 -15.92
CA ASP A 88 -0.53 24.88 -15.39
C ASP A 88 0.81 24.70 -14.64
N GLY A 89 1.67 25.73 -14.60
CA GLY A 89 3.02 25.64 -14.03
C GLY A 89 4.07 25.10 -15.00
N TYR A 90 5.33 25.15 -14.56
CA TYR A 90 6.47 24.76 -15.39
C TYR A 90 6.48 23.27 -15.72
N ARG A 91 6.90 22.93 -16.94
CA ARG A 91 7.12 21.58 -17.43
C ARG A 91 8.61 21.36 -17.70
N LEU A 92 9.10 20.14 -17.44
CA LEU A 92 10.48 19.76 -17.74
C LEU A 92 10.77 19.88 -19.25
N GLY A 93 9.87 19.31 -20.05
CA GLY A 93 9.99 19.23 -21.50
C GLY A 93 11.01 18.19 -21.98
N PRO A 94 10.92 17.76 -23.25
CA PRO A 94 11.78 16.71 -23.81
C PRO A 94 13.25 17.12 -23.90
N ASP A 95 13.58 18.40 -24.09
CA ASP A 95 14.94 18.85 -24.24
C ASP A 95 15.78 18.71 -22.96
N ALA A 96 15.15 18.92 -21.81
CA ALA A 96 15.82 18.82 -20.51
C ALA A 96 15.77 17.39 -19.91
N ALA A 97 14.82 16.58 -20.33
CA ALA A 97 14.55 15.25 -19.75
C ALA A 97 15.77 14.30 -19.77
N PRO A 98 16.59 14.20 -20.84
CA PRO A 98 17.77 13.35 -20.83
C PRO A 98 18.76 13.70 -19.73
N ALA A 99 19.04 14.98 -19.55
CA ALA A 99 20.01 15.43 -18.54
C ALA A 99 19.48 15.29 -17.10
N VAL A 100 18.17 15.48 -16.87
CA VAL A 100 17.57 15.46 -15.54
C VAL A 100 17.20 14.05 -15.11
N LEU A 101 16.69 13.20 -16.01
CA LEU A 101 16.15 11.88 -15.69
C LEU A 101 17.09 10.73 -16.07
N GLY A 102 18.21 11.03 -16.77
CA GLY A 102 19.17 10.03 -17.22
C GLY A 102 18.56 9.05 -18.23
N VAL A 103 17.66 9.51 -19.10
CA VAL A 103 17.15 8.77 -20.27
C VAL A 103 18.02 9.12 -21.48
N ASP A 104 18.10 8.23 -22.48
CA ASP A 104 18.96 8.45 -23.62
C ASP A 104 18.43 9.51 -24.58
N GLU A 105 17.11 9.55 -24.74
CA GLU A 105 16.43 10.53 -25.59
C GLU A 105 15.02 10.82 -25.08
N ALA A 106 14.48 11.97 -25.44
CA ALA A 106 13.09 12.31 -25.15
C ALA A 106 12.43 13.06 -26.32
N PHE A 107 11.12 12.91 -26.45
CA PHE A 107 10.31 13.50 -27.51
C PHE A 107 9.01 14.07 -26.96
N PRO A 108 8.38 15.04 -27.64
CA PRO A 108 7.02 15.44 -27.34
C PRO A 108 6.06 14.24 -27.38
N VAL A 109 5.18 14.14 -26.41
CA VAL A 109 4.18 13.04 -26.35
C VAL A 109 3.26 13.00 -27.56
N THR A 110 3.09 14.12 -28.25
CA THR A 110 2.34 14.22 -29.52
C THR A 110 2.99 13.43 -30.67
N GLU A 111 4.28 13.08 -30.55
CA GLU A 111 5.00 12.28 -31.54
C GLU A 111 4.96 10.78 -31.23
N LEU A 112 4.36 10.37 -30.12
CA LEU A 112 4.36 8.98 -29.66
C LEU A 112 3.87 8.01 -30.74
N ASP A 113 2.67 8.25 -31.28
CA ASP A 113 2.04 7.35 -32.26
C ASP A 113 2.81 7.26 -33.58
N ALA A 114 3.58 8.29 -33.93
CA ALA A 114 4.43 8.30 -35.13
C ALA A 114 5.79 7.61 -34.92
N LYS A 115 6.37 7.74 -33.72
CA LYS A 115 7.71 7.21 -33.42
C LYS A 115 7.69 5.78 -32.87
N LEU A 116 6.69 5.44 -32.07
CA LEU A 116 6.65 4.12 -31.41
C LEU A 116 6.66 2.94 -32.39
N PRO A 117 5.93 2.96 -33.52
CA PRO A 117 6.05 1.88 -34.52
C PRO A 117 7.50 1.66 -35.02
N LYS A 118 8.31 2.72 -35.10
CA LYS A 118 9.72 2.62 -35.52
C LYS A 118 10.61 1.99 -34.45
N LEU A 119 10.30 2.24 -33.17
CA LEU A 119 11.00 1.62 -32.05
C LEU A 119 10.66 0.12 -31.92
N LEU A 120 9.47 -0.27 -32.34
CA LEU A 120 8.98 -1.66 -32.36
C LEU A 120 9.51 -2.48 -33.52
N GLU A 121 9.97 -1.84 -34.61
CA GLU A 121 10.51 -2.55 -35.76
C GLU A 121 11.72 -3.41 -35.39
N ASN A 122 11.75 -4.64 -35.88
CA ASN A 122 12.82 -5.61 -35.64
C ASN A 122 13.02 -6.03 -34.19
N ARG A 123 12.01 -5.79 -33.33
CA ARG A 123 11.94 -6.35 -31.98
C ARG A 123 11.20 -7.69 -32.05
N ALA A 124 11.62 -8.64 -31.22
CA ALA A 124 10.92 -9.93 -31.12
C ALA A 124 9.71 -9.85 -30.20
N THR A 125 9.86 -9.20 -29.04
CA THR A 125 8.87 -9.20 -27.98
C THR A 125 8.53 -7.78 -27.55
N VAL A 126 7.23 -7.47 -27.43
CA VAL A 126 6.74 -6.24 -26.78
C VAL A 126 6.19 -6.57 -25.40
N TRP A 127 6.63 -5.81 -24.39
CA TRP A 127 6.22 -5.94 -23.01
C TRP A 127 5.42 -4.69 -22.59
N PHE A 128 4.29 -4.88 -21.92
CA PHE A 128 3.52 -3.78 -21.34
C PHE A 128 2.64 -4.30 -20.19
N PRO A 129 2.18 -3.46 -19.24
CA PRO A 129 1.31 -3.89 -18.15
C PRO A 129 -0.07 -4.31 -18.69
N PHE A 130 -0.42 -5.59 -18.60
CA PHE A 130 -1.72 -6.09 -19.06
C PHE A 130 -2.83 -5.68 -18.10
N ALA A 131 -3.95 -5.22 -18.66
CA ALA A 131 -5.19 -4.89 -17.94
C ALA A 131 -5.05 -3.80 -16.82
N ILE A 132 -3.94 -3.07 -16.79
CA ILE A 132 -3.71 -1.97 -15.83
C ILE A 132 -4.21 -0.64 -16.41
N HIS A 133 -3.85 -0.33 -17.64
CA HIS A 133 -4.19 0.95 -18.29
C HIS A 133 -5.27 0.74 -19.35
N LYS A 134 -6.46 1.30 -19.09
CA LYS A 134 -7.60 1.17 -20.02
C LYS A 134 -7.24 1.63 -21.44
N GLY A 135 -7.38 0.71 -22.39
CA GLY A 135 -7.15 0.96 -23.82
C GLY A 135 -5.69 0.83 -24.27
N LEU A 136 -4.76 0.48 -23.39
CA LEU A 136 -3.36 0.27 -23.75
C LEU A 136 -3.20 -0.85 -24.78
N GLU A 137 -3.88 -1.97 -24.58
CA GLU A 137 -3.88 -3.11 -25.50
C GLU A 137 -4.26 -2.71 -26.92
N SER A 138 -5.34 -1.93 -27.06
CA SER A 138 -5.79 -1.45 -28.38
C SER A 138 -4.79 -0.49 -29.03
N ARG A 139 -4.08 0.33 -28.25
CA ARG A 139 -3.01 1.19 -28.77
C ARG A 139 -1.82 0.37 -29.24
N VAL A 140 -1.39 -0.63 -28.45
CA VAL A 140 -0.30 -1.55 -28.83
C VAL A 140 -0.64 -2.25 -30.15
N ASP A 141 -1.87 -2.78 -30.28
CA ASP A 141 -2.32 -3.41 -31.52
C ASP A 141 -2.24 -2.45 -32.72
N GLY A 142 -2.65 -1.18 -32.54
CA GLY A 142 -2.55 -0.15 -33.59
C GLY A 142 -1.11 0.14 -34.02
N TRP A 143 -0.17 0.17 -33.09
CA TRP A 143 1.25 0.33 -33.39
C TRP A 143 1.84 -0.89 -34.10
N LEU A 144 1.49 -2.11 -33.67
CA LEU A 144 1.90 -3.35 -34.33
C LEU A 144 1.32 -3.45 -35.76
N GLN A 145 0.07 -3.03 -35.98
CA GLN A 145 -0.50 -2.92 -37.33
C GLN A 145 0.30 -1.97 -38.22
N SER A 146 0.73 -0.84 -37.67
CA SER A 146 1.58 0.12 -38.39
C SER A 146 2.94 -0.48 -38.77
N VAL A 147 3.54 -1.32 -37.92
CA VAL A 147 4.76 -2.07 -38.26
C VAL A 147 4.47 -3.12 -39.34
N ARG A 148 3.39 -3.88 -39.24
CA ARG A 148 2.98 -4.90 -40.24
C ARG A 148 2.76 -4.29 -41.61
N ALA A 149 2.22 -3.08 -41.71
CA ALA A 149 2.06 -2.38 -42.97
C ALA A 149 3.39 -2.12 -43.71
N ARG A 150 4.51 -2.14 -42.99
CA ARG A 150 5.87 -1.89 -43.52
C ARG A 150 6.68 -3.15 -43.81
N VAL A 151 6.10 -4.32 -43.65
CA VAL A 151 6.80 -5.61 -43.92
C VAL A 151 7.32 -5.70 -45.36
N ARG A 152 6.62 -5.10 -46.32
CA ARG A 152 7.10 -5.03 -47.71
C ARG A 152 8.41 -4.23 -47.89
N TYR A 153 8.75 -3.40 -46.91
CA TYR A 153 9.99 -2.62 -46.86
C TYR A 153 11.05 -3.24 -45.94
N GLY A 154 10.82 -4.49 -45.48
CA GLY A 154 11.77 -5.24 -44.67
C GLY A 154 11.64 -5.09 -43.17
N ALA A 155 10.59 -4.39 -42.67
CA ALA A 155 10.33 -4.29 -41.23
C ALA A 155 9.83 -5.64 -40.69
N LEU A 156 10.39 -6.10 -39.56
CA LEU A 156 9.88 -7.23 -38.81
C LEU A 156 9.01 -6.72 -37.66
N CYS A 157 7.81 -7.29 -37.52
CA CYS A 157 6.90 -6.96 -36.43
C CYS A 157 7.14 -7.91 -35.26
N PRO A 158 7.11 -7.44 -34.02
CA PRO A 158 7.08 -8.33 -32.84
C PRO A 158 6.01 -9.41 -32.98
N ASP A 159 6.34 -10.63 -32.62
CA ASP A 159 5.44 -11.78 -32.67
C ASP A 159 5.02 -12.28 -31.28
N GLU A 160 5.68 -11.77 -30.22
CA GLU A 160 5.32 -12.03 -28.82
C GLU A 160 4.85 -10.76 -28.10
N GLN A 161 3.80 -10.91 -27.30
CA GLN A 161 3.37 -9.94 -26.30
C GLN A 161 3.51 -10.57 -24.92
N ARG A 162 4.10 -9.84 -23.95
CA ARG A 162 4.33 -10.33 -22.59
C ARG A 162 3.87 -9.31 -21.54
N ASP A 163 3.33 -9.84 -20.46
CA ASP A 163 2.95 -9.00 -19.31
C ASP A 163 4.17 -8.50 -18.57
N LEU A 164 4.23 -7.18 -18.38
CA LEU A 164 5.31 -6.50 -17.68
C LEU A 164 5.09 -6.46 -16.15
N CYS A 165 3.88 -6.72 -15.67
CA CYS A 165 3.56 -6.65 -14.25
C CYS A 165 4.44 -7.59 -13.42
N GLY A 166 4.54 -8.86 -13.80
CA GLY A 166 5.30 -9.85 -13.03
C GLY A 166 6.76 -9.44 -12.76
N PRO A 167 7.57 -9.09 -13.77
CA PRO A 167 8.92 -8.58 -13.56
C PRO A 167 9.00 -7.34 -12.67
N LEU A 168 8.09 -6.36 -12.85
CA LEU A 168 8.08 -5.14 -12.05
C LEU A 168 7.64 -5.40 -10.60
N ASP A 169 6.66 -6.25 -10.38
CA ASP A 169 6.19 -6.65 -9.05
C ASP A 169 7.33 -7.26 -8.22
N GLU A 170 8.08 -8.20 -8.82
CA GLU A 170 9.23 -8.83 -8.16
C GLU A 170 10.36 -7.82 -7.89
N MET A 171 10.54 -6.83 -8.77
CA MET A 171 11.51 -5.77 -8.55
C MET A 171 11.12 -4.82 -7.41
N ARG A 172 9.82 -4.53 -7.25
CA ARG A 172 9.27 -3.62 -6.23
C ARG A 172 9.08 -4.30 -4.88
N LEU A 173 8.94 -5.63 -4.84
CA LEU A 173 8.65 -6.37 -3.62
C LEU A 173 9.76 -6.21 -2.56
N VAL A 174 11.03 -6.20 -2.97
CA VAL A 174 12.18 -5.99 -2.08
C VAL A 174 12.66 -4.55 -2.20
N LYS A 175 12.40 -3.74 -1.18
CA LYS A 175 12.73 -2.31 -1.13
C LYS A 175 14.22 -2.11 -0.92
N ASP A 176 14.84 -1.29 -1.75
CA ASP A 176 16.22 -0.86 -1.56
C ASP A 176 16.37 0.13 -0.39
N ALA A 177 17.60 0.54 -0.06
CA ALA A 177 17.85 1.42 1.07
C ALA A 177 17.20 2.81 0.92
N HIS A 178 17.09 3.31 -0.32
CA HIS A 178 16.45 4.59 -0.61
C HIS A 178 14.94 4.53 -0.39
N GLU A 179 14.29 3.47 -0.89
CA GLU A 179 12.87 3.23 -0.68
C GLU A 179 12.55 3.10 0.82
N GLN A 180 13.33 2.31 1.55
CA GLN A 180 13.16 2.14 3.00
C GLN A 180 13.34 3.45 3.77
N ASP A 181 14.25 4.35 3.35
CA ASP A 181 14.42 5.67 3.98
C ASP A 181 13.17 6.53 3.78
N ILE A 182 12.63 6.58 2.56
CA ILE A 182 11.39 7.32 2.27
C ILE A 182 10.23 6.77 3.12
N MET A 183 10.08 5.44 3.19
CA MET A 183 9.02 4.80 3.98
C MET A 183 9.17 5.10 5.49
N ARG A 184 10.39 5.12 6.04
CA ARG A 184 10.63 5.54 7.44
C ARG A 184 10.21 6.99 7.67
N ARG A 185 10.52 7.90 6.75
CA ARG A 185 10.09 9.31 6.84
C ARG A 185 8.58 9.46 6.74
N ALA A 186 7.93 8.72 5.83
CA ALA A 186 6.48 8.70 5.71
C ALA A 186 5.83 8.19 7.01
N ALA A 187 6.31 7.08 7.56
CA ALA A 187 5.84 6.53 8.82
C ALA A 187 6.03 7.51 10.01
N GLN A 188 7.13 8.27 10.05
CA GLN A 188 7.35 9.29 11.08
C GLN A 188 6.38 10.47 10.98
N ILE A 189 6.04 10.91 9.76
CA ILE A 189 5.02 11.95 9.56
C ILE A 189 3.66 11.45 10.04
N SER A 190 3.28 10.24 9.63
CA SER A 190 2.02 9.62 10.02
C SER A 190 1.93 9.37 11.52
N ALA A 191 3.03 8.94 12.15
CA ALA A 191 3.09 8.76 13.60
C ALA A 191 2.81 10.09 14.36
N ARG A 192 3.42 11.21 13.91
CA ARG A 192 3.12 12.52 14.51
C ARG A 192 1.67 12.94 14.32
N ALA A 193 1.08 12.64 13.17
CA ALA A 193 -0.32 12.94 12.89
C ALA A 193 -1.26 12.20 13.84
N HIS A 194 -1.02 10.90 14.09
CA HIS A 194 -1.76 10.12 15.08
C HIS A 194 -1.63 10.69 16.50
N VAL A 195 -0.41 11.05 16.93
CA VAL A 195 -0.17 11.69 18.24
C VAL A 195 -1.00 12.96 18.38
N ARG A 196 -1.01 13.83 17.37
CA ARG A 196 -1.79 15.07 17.37
C ARG A 196 -3.30 14.81 17.44
N ALA A 197 -3.80 13.82 16.68
CA ALA A 197 -5.21 13.46 16.69
C ALA A 197 -5.66 12.93 18.07
N MET A 198 -4.85 12.09 18.73
CA MET A 198 -5.10 11.61 20.11
C MET A 198 -5.19 12.79 21.09
N GLN A 199 -4.22 13.69 21.06
CA GLN A 199 -4.18 14.88 21.93
C GLN A 199 -5.35 15.84 21.65
N LEU A 200 -5.72 16.03 20.37
CA LEU A 200 -6.87 16.86 19.99
C LEU A 200 -8.17 16.28 20.54
N SER A 201 -8.39 14.97 20.40
CA SER A 201 -9.58 14.29 20.93
C SER A 201 -9.76 14.55 22.42
N ALA A 202 -8.73 14.24 23.22
CA ALA A 202 -8.79 14.43 24.67
C ALA A 202 -8.99 15.91 25.05
N ARG A 203 -8.31 16.84 24.37
CA ARG A 203 -8.42 18.28 24.60
C ARG A 203 -9.85 18.79 24.33
N MET A 204 -10.42 18.46 23.18
CA MET A 204 -11.77 18.88 22.81
C MET A 204 -12.81 18.40 23.84
N LEU A 205 -12.71 17.14 24.28
CA LEU A 205 -13.65 16.56 25.25
C LEU A 205 -13.46 17.14 26.67
N ARG A 206 -12.21 17.47 27.07
CA ARG A 206 -11.96 18.19 28.34
C ARG A 206 -12.57 19.59 28.34
N GLU A 207 -12.47 20.29 27.20
CA GLU A 207 -13.02 21.62 27.01
C GLU A 207 -14.55 21.65 26.79
N GLY A 208 -15.19 20.50 26.74
CA GLY A 208 -16.63 20.40 26.47
C GLY A 208 -17.04 20.77 25.05
N LYS A 209 -16.12 20.72 24.08
CA LYS A 209 -16.38 21.01 22.68
C LYS A 209 -17.06 19.81 21.99
N ASP A 210 -17.85 20.11 20.96
CA ASP A 210 -18.46 19.08 20.10
C ASP A 210 -17.38 18.45 19.20
N ALA A 211 -16.75 17.38 19.68
CA ALA A 211 -15.74 16.63 18.94
C ALA A 211 -16.41 15.71 17.92
N ARG A 212 -15.93 15.73 16.69
CA ARG A 212 -16.42 14.93 15.57
C ARG A 212 -15.26 14.22 14.87
N GLU A 213 -15.55 13.11 14.20
CA GLU A 213 -14.55 12.31 13.45
C GLU A 213 -13.78 13.18 12.45
N TYR A 214 -14.46 14.06 11.69
CA TYR A 214 -13.80 14.92 10.71
C TYR A 214 -12.83 15.97 11.34
N HIS A 215 -12.96 16.30 12.63
CA HIS A 215 -11.97 17.16 13.28
C HIS A 215 -10.63 16.44 13.44
N LEU A 216 -10.68 15.13 13.73
CA LEU A 216 -9.47 14.31 13.86
C LEU A 216 -8.86 14.03 12.49
N ASP A 217 -9.68 13.76 11.46
CA ASP A 217 -9.22 13.64 10.08
C ASP A 217 -8.53 14.91 9.56
N ALA A 218 -9.13 16.09 9.84
CA ALA A 218 -8.52 17.36 9.48
C ALA A 218 -7.15 17.57 10.13
N GLU A 219 -6.96 17.10 11.38
CA GLU A 219 -5.69 17.19 12.09
C GLU A 219 -4.65 16.24 11.49
N LEU A 220 -5.05 15.04 11.05
CA LEU A 220 -4.18 14.10 10.34
C LEU A 220 -3.69 14.72 9.03
N LEU A 221 -4.60 15.19 8.19
CA LEU A 221 -4.28 15.81 6.90
C LEU A 221 -3.40 17.06 7.06
N HIS A 222 -3.63 17.86 8.10
CA HIS A 222 -2.79 19.02 8.42
C HIS A 222 -1.34 18.59 8.66
N GLU A 223 -1.10 17.59 9.52
CA GLU A 223 0.27 17.13 9.83
C GLU A 223 0.93 16.46 8.61
N PHE A 224 0.19 15.70 7.82
CA PHE A 224 0.71 15.12 6.57
C PHE A 224 1.26 16.22 5.66
N ARG A 225 0.46 17.26 5.40
CA ARG A 225 0.86 18.39 4.55
C ARG A 225 2.01 19.20 5.15
N LEU A 226 1.99 19.43 6.46
CA LEU A 226 3.07 20.14 7.17
C LEU A 226 4.39 19.34 7.11
N GLY A 227 4.31 18.02 7.14
CA GLY A 227 5.46 17.11 6.99
C GLY A 227 6.02 17.01 5.58
N GLY A 228 5.38 17.62 4.56
CA GLY A 228 5.82 17.61 3.17
C GLY A 228 5.21 16.48 2.34
N SER A 229 4.33 15.67 2.91
CA SER A 229 3.57 14.67 2.15
C SER A 229 2.70 15.33 1.08
N GLN A 230 2.65 14.73 -0.10
CA GLN A 230 1.82 15.22 -1.20
C GLN A 230 0.35 14.85 -0.99
N TYR A 231 0.10 13.62 -0.50
CA TYR A 231 -1.24 13.02 -0.38
C TYR A 231 -1.35 12.17 0.88
N PRO A 232 -2.57 11.91 1.41
CA PRO A 232 -2.81 10.71 2.18
C PRO A 232 -2.63 9.50 1.25
N ALA A 233 -2.05 8.40 1.76
CA ALA A 233 -1.84 7.19 0.98
C ALA A 233 -3.18 6.52 0.58
N TYR A 234 -4.20 6.71 1.42
CA TYR A 234 -5.57 6.25 1.26
C TYR A 234 -6.54 7.16 2.03
N TYR A 235 -7.84 6.92 1.88
CA TYR A 235 -8.84 7.65 2.68
C TYR A 235 -8.72 7.27 4.14
N SER A 236 -8.46 8.24 5.01
CA SER A 236 -8.38 8.01 6.46
C SER A 236 -9.66 7.35 6.98
N ILE A 237 -9.49 6.36 7.83
CA ILE A 237 -10.54 5.77 8.64
C ILE A 237 -10.46 6.45 10.02
N VAL A 238 -11.50 7.18 10.41
CA VAL A 238 -11.63 7.77 11.74
C VAL A 238 -12.97 7.33 12.29
N ALA A 239 -12.98 6.33 13.15
CA ALA A 239 -14.16 5.62 13.57
C ALA A 239 -14.35 5.70 15.08
N ALA A 240 -15.37 6.46 15.54
CA ALA A 240 -15.70 6.61 16.96
C ALA A 240 -16.73 5.56 17.40
N GLY A 241 -16.54 4.99 18.58
CA GLY A 241 -17.46 4.04 19.20
C GLY A 241 -17.73 2.82 18.31
N ALA A 242 -19.01 2.51 18.08
CA ALA A 242 -19.43 1.35 17.28
C ALA A 242 -18.97 1.39 15.81
N ASN A 243 -18.65 2.57 15.27
CA ASN A 243 -18.13 2.71 13.90
C ASN A 243 -16.80 1.97 13.72
N ALA A 244 -16.02 1.79 14.80
CA ALA A 244 -14.78 1.03 14.80
C ALA A 244 -14.97 -0.46 14.43
N CYS A 245 -16.22 -0.97 14.49
CA CYS A 245 -16.53 -2.32 14.01
C CYS A 245 -16.82 -2.39 12.50
N VAL A 246 -16.64 -1.31 11.74
CA VAL A 246 -16.75 -1.24 10.27
C VAL A 246 -15.35 -1.09 9.71
N LEU A 247 -14.82 -2.11 9.03
CA LEU A 247 -13.41 -2.21 8.68
C LEU A 247 -12.90 -1.04 7.82
N HIS A 248 -13.64 -0.64 6.79
CA HIS A 248 -13.32 0.48 5.92
C HIS A 248 -14.31 1.65 6.13
N TYR A 249 -14.56 1.98 7.41
CA TYR A 249 -15.36 3.16 7.75
C TYR A 249 -14.67 4.42 7.24
N ARG A 250 -15.43 5.33 6.70
CA ARG A 250 -14.88 6.64 6.29
C ARG A 250 -15.23 7.69 7.33
N ALA A 251 -14.28 8.58 7.60
CA ALA A 251 -14.51 9.71 8.48
C ALA A 251 -15.77 10.48 8.05
N ASP A 252 -16.70 10.64 8.97
CA ASP A 252 -17.99 11.30 8.75
C ASP A 252 -18.28 12.24 9.93
N ALA A 253 -19.50 12.72 10.04
CA ALA A 253 -19.91 13.67 11.06
C ALA A 253 -20.26 13.05 12.43
N ALA A 254 -19.95 11.77 12.66
CA ALA A 254 -20.27 11.12 13.92
C ALA A 254 -19.55 11.80 15.11
N PRO A 255 -20.26 11.98 16.25
CA PRO A 255 -19.67 12.57 17.43
C PRO A 255 -18.69 11.61 18.12
N VAL A 256 -17.59 12.15 18.59
CA VAL A 256 -16.63 11.48 19.47
C VAL A 256 -17.04 11.72 20.90
N ARG A 257 -17.34 10.67 21.68
CA ARG A 257 -17.91 10.80 23.03
C ARG A 257 -16.96 10.26 24.11
N LYS A 258 -17.08 10.82 25.31
CA LYS A 258 -16.38 10.30 26.50
C LYS A 258 -16.75 8.84 26.75
N GLY A 259 -15.75 8.04 27.12
CA GLY A 259 -15.92 6.60 27.40
C GLY A 259 -15.98 5.69 26.17
N GLU A 260 -15.98 6.27 24.96
CA GLU A 260 -15.84 5.50 23.70
C GLU A 260 -14.39 5.35 23.29
N LEU A 261 -14.09 4.37 22.44
CA LEU A 261 -12.84 4.27 21.72
C LEU A 261 -12.94 5.01 20.37
N VAL A 262 -11.79 5.48 19.89
CA VAL A 262 -11.62 5.97 18.53
C VAL A 262 -10.55 5.10 17.87
N LEU A 263 -10.89 4.50 16.74
CA LEU A 263 -9.97 3.81 15.86
C LEU A 263 -9.61 4.77 14.72
N ILE A 264 -8.33 5.06 14.55
CA ILE A 264 -7.81 5.79 13.40
C ILE A 264 -6.89 4.85 12.64
N ASP A 265 -7.16 4.72 11.33
CA ASP A 265 -6.32 4.05 10.36
C ASP A 265 -6.03 5.06 9.25
N ALA A 266 -4.79 5.57 9.25
CA ALA A 266 -4.38 6.66 8.38
C ALA A 266 -2.87 6.67 8.17
N GLY A 267 -2.47 6.88 6.93
CA GLY A 267 -1.08 7.03 6.54
C GLY A 267 -0.91 8.07 5.42
N CYS A 268 0.26 8.67 5.34
CA CYS A 268 0.60 9.60 4.28
C CYS A 268 1.38 8.93 3.15
N GLU A 269 1.30 9.51 1.95
CA GLU A 269 2.20 9.20 0.84
C GLU A 269 3.30 10.28 0.79
N LEU A 270 4.56 9.87 0.85
CA LEU A 270 5.71 10.75 0.70
C LEU A 270 6.56 10.25 -0.47
N ASP A 271 6.83 11.12 -1.43
CA ASP A 271 7.67 10.81 -2.61
C ASP A 271 7.23 9.49 -3.31
N GLY A 272 5.92 9.26 -3.38
CA GLY A 272 5.31 8.09 -4.01
C GLY A 272 5.28 6.82 -3.15
N TYR A 273 5.67 6.87 -1.86
CA TYR A 273 5.64 5.71 -0.95
C TYR A 273 4.65 5.92 0.19
N ALA A 274 3.84 4.91 0.44
CA ALA A 274 2.83 4.89 1.48
C ALA A 274 3.43 4.57 2.86
N SER A 275 2.76 5.04 3.91
CA SER A 275 2.77 4.47 5.25
C SER A 275 1.36 4.05 5.64
N ASP A 276 1.24 3.11 6.56
CA ASP A 276 -0.03 2.54 6.99
C ASP A 276 -0.02 2.29 8.49
N ILE A 277 -0.83 3.06 9.23
CA ILE A 277 -0.83 3.01 10.69
C ILE A 277 -2.25 2.99 11.23
N THR A 278 -2.58 1.96 11.98
CA THR A 278 -3.78 1.99 12.80
C THR A 278 -3.46 2.11 14.28
N ARG A 279 -4.15 3.00 14.95
CA ARG A 279 -4.20 3.12 16.41
C ARG A 279 -5.62 3.21 16.91
N THR A 280 -5.90 2.49 17.98
CA THR A 280 -7.16 2.62 18.73
C THR A 280 -6.85 3.19 20.11
N PHE A 281 -7.60 4.21 20.53
CA PHE A 281 -7.37 4.92 21.78
C PHE A 281 -8.68 5.37 22.42
N PRO A 282 -8.72 5.57 23.76
CA PRO A 282 -9.92 6.08 24.43
C PRO A 282 -10.12 7.56 24.09
N ALA A 283 -11.31 7.95 23.66
CA ALA A 283 -11.62 9.29 23.20
C ALA A 283 -11.22 10.40 24.21
N ASP A 284 -11.42 10.15 25.50
CA ASP A 284 -11.14 11.07 26.61
C ASP A 284 -9.86 10.74 27.39
N GLY A 285 -9.04 9.81 26.89
CA GLY A 285 -7.71 9.51 27.44
C GLY A 285 -7.70 8.46 28.56
N LYS A 286 -8.78 7.68 28.75
CA LYS A 286 -8.82 6.59 29.74
C LYS A 286 -9.57 5.37 29.23
N PHE A 287 -8.88 4.23 29.15
CA PHE A 287 -9.52 2.95 28.83
C PHE A 287 -10.41 2.48 29.97
N SER A 288 -11.61 1.95 29.67
CA SER A 288 -12.38 1.15 30.61
C SER A 288 -11.76 -0.23 30.79
N GLY A 289 -12.17 -1.00 31.81
CA GLY A 289 -11.65 -2.35 32.03
C GLY A 289 -11.83 -3.28 30.82
N PRO A 290 -13.04 -3.42 30.26
CA PRO A 290 -13.28 -4.22 29.06
C PRO A 290 -12.50 -3.74 27.82
N GLN A 291 -12.41 -2.43 27.58
CA GLN A 291 -11.63 -1.86 26.50
C GLN A 291 -10.14 -2.19 26.63
N ARG A 292 -9.59 -2.03 27.86
CA ARG A 292 -8.20 -2.35 28.14
C ARG A 292 -7.89 -3.83 27.93
N ALA A 293 -8.78 -4.72 28.39
CA ALA A 293 -8.60 -6.15 28.24
C ALA A 293 -8.50 -6.58 26.76
N LEU A 294 -9.42 -6.10 25.92
CA LEU A 294 -9.37 -6.39 24.47
C LEU A 294 -8.21 -5.67 23.79
N TYR A 295 -7.84 -4.47 24.22
CA TYR A 295 -6.71 -3.73 23.67
C TYR A 295 -5.39 -4.50 23.91
N ASP A 296 -5.15 -4.93 25.14
CA ASP A 296 -3.95 -5.67 25.52
C ASP A 296 -3.89 -7.04 24.79
N LEU A 297 -5.04 -7.67 24.51
CA LEU A 297 -5.11 -8.90 23.70
C LEU A 297 -4.68 -8.63 22.25
N VAL A 298 -5.18 -7.55 21.62
CA VAL A 298 -4.81 -7.21 20.24
C VAL A 298 -3.33 -6.84 20.17
N LEU A 299 -2.81 -6.09 21.14
CA LEU A 299 -1.39 -5.77 21.21
C LEU A 299 -0.52 -7.04 21.35
N ALA A 300 -0.89 -7.97 22.20
CA ALA A 300 -0.20 -9.25 22.34
C ALA A 300 -0.22 -10.06 21.04
N SER A 301 -1.32 -10.01 20.28
CA SER A 301 -1.40 -10.68 18.98
C SER A 301 -0.50 -10.01 17.93
N GLN A 302 -0.37 -8.68 17.95
CA GLN A 302 0.54 -7.96 17.08
C GLN A 302 2.01 -8.27 17.43
N ASP A 303 2.33 -8.33 18.72
CA ASP A 303 3.69 -8.70 19.16
C ASP A 303 4.05 -10.13 18.71
N ALA A 304 3.11 -11.06 18.73
CA ALA A 304 3.30 -12.42 18.20
C ALA A 304 3.51 -12.42 16.68
N ALA A 305 2.73 -11.61 15.95
CA ALA A 305 2.92 -11.43 14.51
C ALA A 305 4.30 -10.83 14.18
N ALA A 306 4.72 -9.80 14.91
CA ALA A 306 6.04 -9.18 14.75
C ALA A 306 7.19 -10.16 15.01
N ALA A 307 7.07 -10.99 16.05
CA ALA A 307 8.06 -12.03 16.36
C ALA A 307 8.14 -13.10 15.25
N ALA A 308 7.06 -13.39 14.55
CA ALA A 308 7.02 -14.31 13.42
C ALA A 308 7.48 -13.67 12.10
N THR A 309 7.58 -12.33 12.01
CA THR A 309 7.99 -11.60 10.81
C THR A 309 9.51 -11.54 10.72
N ARG A 310 10.12 -12.50 10.01
CA ARG A 310 11.57 -12.57 9.82
C ARG A 310 11.94 -13.30 8.53
N ALA A 311 13.14 -13.06 8.05
CA ALA A 311 13.66 -13.76 6.86
C ALA A 311 13.60 -15.28 7.03
N GLY A 312 13.17 -15.98 5.98
CA GLY A 312 13.01 -17.43 5.95
C GLY A 312 11.66 -17.95 6.43
N ASN A 313 10.90 -17.17 7.21
CA ASN A 313 9.50 -17.45 7.51
C ASN A 313 8.62 -17.13 6.29
N ARG A 314 7.36 -17.57 6.33
CA ARG A 314 6.41 -17.34 5.25
C ARG A 314 5.49 -16.16 5.57
N PHE A 315 4.94 -15.55 4.53
CA PHE A 315 3.99 -14.43 4.65
C PHE A 315 2.77 -14.75 5.56
N ASN A 316 2.34 -16.00 5.61
CA ASN A 316 1.22 -16.40 6.46
C ASN A 316 1.62 -16.61 7.95
N ASP A 317 2.88 -16.84 8.27
CA ASP A 317 3.30 -17.15 9.65
C ASP A 317 2.94 -16.05 10.66
N PRO A 318 3.10 -14.74 10.36
CA PRO A 318 2.60 -13.66 11.21
C PRO A 318 1.08 -13.71 11.47
N HIS A 319 0.30 -14.01 10.42
CA HIS A 319 -1.15 -14.16 10.57
C HIS A 319 -1.52 -15.32 11.48
N ASP A 320 -0.91 -16.48 11.28
CA ASP A 320 -1.19 -17.68 12.06
C ASP A 320 -0.83 -17.47 13.53
N ALA A 321 0.29 -16.76 13.80
CA ALA A 321 0.70 -16.38 15.15
C ALA A 321 -0.32 -15.44 15.83
N ALA A 322 -0.76 -14.39 15.10
CA ALA A 322 -1.78 -13.45 15.61
C ALA A 322 -3.12 -14.14 15.88
N VAL A 323 -3.59 -14.96 14.94
CA VAL A 323 -4.86 -15.71 15.08
C VAL A 323 -4.84 -16.59 16.32
N ARG A 324 -3.72 -17.27 16.61
CA ARG A 324 -3.63 -18.15 17.78
C ARG A 324 -3.80 -17.39 19.10
N VAL A 325 -3.19 -16.22 19.23
CA VAL A 325 -3.34 -15.35 20.40
C VAL A 325 -4.77 -14.83 20.52
N LEU A 326 -5.35 -14.33 19.43
CA LEU A 326 -6.73 -13.82 19.43
C LEU A 326 -7.73 -14.93 19.74
N ALA A 327 -7.58 -16.13 19.17
CA ALA A 327 -8.46 -17.28 19.42
C ALA A 327 -8.46 -17.68 20.89
N GLN A 328 -7.28 -17.74 21.53
CA GLN A 328 -7.18 -18.00 22.97
C GLN A 328 -7.92 -16.92 23.77
N GLY A 329 -7.64 -15.64 23.50
CA GLY A 329 -8.29 -14.54 24.20
C GLY A 329 -9.80 -14.49 24.01
N MET A 330 -10.31 -14.86 22.82
CA MET A 330 -11.77 -14.97 22.58
C MET A 330 -12.43 -16.03 23.46
N LEU A 331 -11.74 -17.15 23.74
CA LEU A 331 -12.20 -18.15 24.69
C LEU A 331 -12.11 -17.64 26.15
N ASP A 332 -10.98 -17.04 26.51
CA ASP A 332 -10.72 -16.57 27.89
C ASP A 332 -11.69 -15.45 28.30
N PHE A 333 -12.10 -14.58 27.38
CA PHE A 333 -13.07 -13.52 27.62
C PHE A 333 -14.54 -13.94 27.40
N GLY A 334 -14.79 -15.21 27.03
CA GLY A 334 -16.12 -15.72 26.77
C GLY A 334 -16.81 -15.11 25.54
N LEU A 335 -16.04 -14.56 24.60
CA LEU A 335 -16.57 -14.16 23.29
C LEU A 335 -16.95 -15.37 22.45
N LEU A 336 -16.24 -16.48 22.64
CA LEU A 336 -16.57 -17.80 22.13
C LEU A 336 -16.80 -18.76 23.29
N ASP A 337 -17.90 -19.51 23.25
CA ASP A 337 -18.22 -20.54 24.27
C ASP A 337 -17.40 -21.81 23.97
N ALA A 338 -16.43 -22.12 24.82
CA ALA A 338 -15.56 -23.29 24.70
C ALA A 338 -16.35 -24.63 24.65
N ASN A 339 -17.53 -24.69 25.30
CA ASN A 339 -18.36 -25.89 25.25
C ASN A 339 -19.00 -26.12 23.87
N ARG A 340 -19.13 -25.07 23.06
CA ARG A 340 -19.70 -25.12 21.70
C ARG A 340 -18.64 -25.22 20.62
N VAL A 341 -17.55 -24.48 20.75
CA VAL A 341 -16.53 -24.39 19.71
C VAL A 341 -15.37 -25.36 19.92
N GLY A 342 -15.02 -25.69 21.17
CA GLY A 342 -13.94 -26.59 21.56
C GLY A 342 -12.66 -25.85 21.98
N SER A 343 -11.52 -26.44 21.71
CA SER A 343 -10.18 -25.92 22.03
C SER A 343 -9.76 -24.76 21.10
N VAL A 344 -8.63 -24.13 21.39
CA VAL A 344 -8.02 -23.10 20.48
C VAL A 344 -7.78 -23.67 19.08
N ASP A 345 -7.31 -24.90 18.98
CA ASP A 345 -7.10 -25.56 17.68
C ASP A 345 -8.42 -25.76 16.94
N ASP A 346 -9.50 -26.14 17.65
CA ASP A 346 -10.84 -26.22 17.09
C ASP A 346 -11.36 -24.85 16.60
N VAL A 347 -11.09 -23.78 17.36
CA VAL A 347 -11.45 -22.41 16.96
C VAL A 347 -10.75 -22.01 15.67
N ILE A 348 -9.48 -22.36 15.54
CA ILE A 348 -8.66 -22.06 14.33
C ILE A 348 -9.15 -22.93 13.17
N ASP A 349 -9.26 -24.23 13.34
CA ASP A 349 -9.64 -25.17 12.28
C ASP A 349 -11.04 -24.90 11.73
N LYS A 350 -12.00 -24.60 12.62
CA LYS A 350 -13.38 -24.23 12.26
C LYS A 350 -13.53 -22.77 11.85
N ARG A 351 -12.47 -21.96 11.97
CA ARG A 351 -12.47 -20.52 11.76
C ARG A 351 -13.53 -19.78 12.59
N ALA A 352 -13.83 -20.26 13.80
CA ALA A 352 -14.81 -19.63 14.67
C ALA A 352 -14.40 -18.20 15.09
N TYR A 353 -13.11 -17.92 15.15
CA TYR A 353 -12.55 -16.59 15.39
C TYR A 353 -13.02 -15.54 14.35
N PHE A 354 -13.43 -15.97 13.15
CA PHE A 354 -13.81 -15.08 12.04
C PHE A 354 -15.02 -14.20 12.35
N GLN A 355 -15.82 -14.57 13.36
CA GLN A 355 -16.91 -13.74 13.88
C GLN A 355 -16.41 -12.39 14.40
N PHE A 356 -15.21 -12.35 14.96
CA PHE A 356 -14.63 -11.16 15.61
C PHE A 356 -13.35 -10.65 14.95
N TYR A 357 -12.70 -11.49 14.13
CA TYR A 357 -11.51 -11.15 13.36
C TYR A 357 -11.61 -11.73 11.96
N MET A 358 -12.10 -10.93 11.00
CA MET A 358 -12.54 -11.40 9.69
C MET A 358 -11.62 -10.98 8.53
N HIS A 359 -10.44 -10.38 8.81
CA HIS A 359 -9.47 -9.98 7.80
C HIS A 359 -8.09 -10.61 8.01
N ARG A 360 -7.18 -10.40 7.09
CA ARG A 360 -5.79 -10.85 7.21
C ARG A 360 -5.02 -9.93 8.15
N THR A 361 -3.87 -10.41 8.64
CA THR A 361 -3.00 -9.64 9.55
C THR A 361 -2.06 -8.69 8.78
N GLY A 362 -2.07 -8.69 7.46
CA GLY A 362 -1.22 -7.77 6.71
C GLY A 362 -1.25 -7.97 5.21
N HIS A 363 -0.63 -7.03 4.52
CA HIS A 363 -0.41 -6.97 3.07
C HIS A 363 0.96 -6.36 2.79
N TRP A 364 1.44 -6.50 1.54
CA TRP A 364 2.63 -5.77 1.11
C TRP A 364 2.36 -4.27 1.13
N LEU A 365 3.39 -3.50 1.50
CA LEU A 365 3.35 -2.03 1.56
C LEU A 365 4.52 -1.45 0.75
N GLY A 366 4.27 -0.36 0.03
CA GLY A 366 5.30 0.29 -0.77
C GLY A 366 4.81 1.55 -1.47
N MET A 367 4.93 1.62 -2.78
CA MET A 367 4.41 2.74 -3.57
C MET A 367 2.88 2.74 -3.64
N ASP A 368 2.26 1.59 -3.48
CA ASP A 368 0.83 1.44 -3.30
C ASP A 368 0.59 0.96 -1.87
N VAL A 369 -0.53 1.35 -1.23
CA VAL A 369 -0.83 0.91 0.13
C VAL A 369 -1.01 -0.60 0.19
N HIS A 370 -1.79 -1.18 -0.72
CA HIS A 370 -1.78 -2.61 -1.02
C HIS A 370 -0.82 -2.82 -2.19
N ASP A 371 0.47 -2.98 -1.86
CA ASP A 371 1.53 -3.00 -2.86
C ASP A 371 1.55 -4.30 -3.67
N CYS A 372 2.16 -4.21 -4.85
CA CYS A 372 2.33 -5.33 -5.76
C CYS A 372 3.29 -6.40 -5.19
N GLY A 373 3.22 -7.59 -5.75
CA GLY A 373 4.04 -8.74 -5.39
C GLY A 373 3.21 -9.98 -5.10
N SER A 374 3.74 -11.14 -5.45
CA SER A 374 3.06 -12.41 -5.22
C SER A 374 3.01 -12.77 -3.75
N TYR A 375 1.84 -13.16 -3.25
CA TYR A 375 1.66 -13.80 -1.94
C TYR A 375 1.93 -15.31 -1.97
N VAL A 376 2.14 -15.88 -3.16
CA VAL A 376 2.50 -17.28 -3.37
C VAL A 376 4.00 -17.36 -3.65
N GLU A 377 4.66 -18.38 -3.11
CA GLU A 377 6.07 -18.64 -3.39
C GLU A 377 6.27 -19.06 -4.85
N PRO A 378 6.97 -18.26 -5.69
CA PRO A 378 7.08 -18.53 -7.12
C PRO A 378 7.73 -19.87 -7.46
N THR A 379 8.65 -20.34 -6.62
CA THR A 379 9.36 -21.61 -6.82
C THR A 379 8.50 -22.84 -6.48
N GLN A 380 7.35 -22.62 -5.82
CA GLN A 380 6.46 -23.67 -5.29
C GLN A 380 5.02 -23.56 -5.82
N VAL A 381 4.80 -22.83 -6.91
CA VAL A 381 3.44 -22.63 -7.50
C VAL A 381 2.73 -23.96 -7.84
N GLY A 382 3.51 -24.99 -8.19
CA GLY A 382 2.98 -26.33 -8.46
C GLY A 382 2.56 -27.13 -7.23
N GLU A 383 2.96 -26.71 -6.03
CA GLU A 383 2.59 -27.37 -4.78
C GLU A 383 1.19 -26.91 -4.35
N VAL A 384 0.18 -27.68 -4.71
CA VAL A 384 -1.23 -27.36 -4.41
C VAL A 384 -1.76 -28.35 -3.40
N SER A 385 -2.26 -27.84 -2.26
CA SER A 385 -3.07 -28.60 -1.31
C SER A 385 -4.51 -28.14 -1.37
N GLU A 386 -5.46 -29.04 -1.10
CA GLU A 386 -6.87 -28.69 -1.06
C GLU A 386 -7.40 -28.87 0.35
N ARG A 387 -8.21 -27.90 0.79
CA ARG A 387 -8.98 -28.02 2.04
C ARG A 387 -10.39 -27.51 1.80
N LYS A 388 -11.31 -28.04 2.58
CA LYS A 388 -12.69 -27.53 2.61
C LYS A 388 -12.75 -26.34 3.57
N ASP A 389 -13.25 -25.18 3.11
CA ASP A 389 -13.47 -24.03 3.97
C ASP A 389 -14.64 -24.35 4.93
N PRO A 390 -14.45 -24.26 6.25
CA PRO A 390 -15.47 -24.59 7.20
C PRO A 390 -16.66 -23.60 7.23
N LEU A 391 -16.48 -22.39 6.70
CA LEU A 391 -17.52 -21.34 6.66
C LEU A 391 -18.36 -21.42 5.38
N SER A 392 -17.71 -21.52 4.21
CA SER A 392 -18.39 -21.54 2.91
C SER A 392 -18.70 -22.96 2.39
N ASN A 393 -18.07 -24.00 2.95
CA ASN A 393 -18.03 -25.36 2.43
C ASN A 393 -17.38 -25.55 1.05
N GLU A 394 -16.77 -24.52 0.49
CA GLU A 394 -16.05 -24.58 -0.77
C GLU A 394 -14.68 -25.24 -0.61
N VAL A 395 -14.21 -25.88 -1.69
CA VAL A 395 -12.84 -26.41 -1.75
C VAL A 395 -11.90 -25.27 -2.11
N ILE A 396 -11.04 -24.92 -1.18
CA ILE A 396 -10.00 -23.91 -1.35
C ILE A 396 -8.70 -24.61 -1.74
N LYS A 397 -8.09 -24.14 -2.84
CA LYS A 397 -6.74 -24.54 -3.25
C LYS A 397 -5.73 -23.63 -2.57
N ASN A 398 -4.93 -24.20 -1.70
CA ASN A 398 -3.85 -23.49 -1.04
C ASN A 398 -2.51 -23.78 -1.75
N ARG A 399 -1.70 -22.73 -1.90
CA ARG A 399 -0.31 -22.82 -2.31
C ARG A 399 0.58 -22.29 -1.19
N PRO A 400 1.85 -22.73 -1.09
CA PRO A 400 2.78 -22.19 -0.12
C PRO A 400 2.88 -20.67 -0.26
N SER A 401 2.73 -19.96 0.86
CA SER A 401 2.86 -18.50 0.86
C SER A 401 4.31 -18.08 0.69
N ARG A 402 4.50 -16.86 0.21
CA ARG A 402 5.80 -16.24 -0.09
C ARG A 402 6.77 -16.36 1.09
N ILE A 403 8.01 -16.76 0.81
CA ILE A 403 9.10 -16.69 1.78
C ILE A 403 9.51 -15.23 1.95
N LEU A 404 9.62 -14.80 3.21
CA LEU A 404 10.04 -13.45 3.56
C LEU A 404 11.55 -13.29 3.36
N HIS A 405 11.94 -12.21 2.68
CA HIS A 405 13.33 -11.82 2.48
C HIS A 405 13.60 -10.45 3.08
N PRO A 406 14.85 -10.17 3.53
CA PRO A 406 15.21 -8.83 3.99
C PRO A 406 14.90 -7.76 2.94
N GLY A 407 14.33 -6.63 3.38
CA GLY A 407 13.90 -5.55 2.52
C GLY A 407 12.45 -5.65 2.03
N MET A 408 11.75 -6.77 2.21
CA MET A 408 10.30 -6.81 2.04
C MET A 408 9.63 -5.97 3.13
N VAL A 409 8.56 -5.28 2.78
CA VAL A 409 7.79 -4.45 3.72
C VAL A 409 6.33 -4.87 3.69
N LEU A 410 5.76 -5.09 4.88
CA LEU A 410 4.37 -5.51 5.07
C LEU A 410 3.76 -4.85 6.29
N THR A 411 2.43 -4.76 6.33
CA THR A 411 1.69 -4.33 7.52
C THR A 411 1.49 -5.48 8.51
N LEU A 412 1.37 -5.14 9.80
CA LEU A 412 0.99 -6.06 10.87
C LEU A 412 -0.17 -5.46 11.64
N GLU A 413 -1.40 -5.86 11.28
CA GLU A 413 -2.66 -5.18 11.62
C GLU A 413 -3.73 -6.09 12.26
N PRO A 414 -3.42 -6.90 13.28
CA PRO A 414 -4.46 -7.68 13.94
C PRO A 414 -5.51 -6.77 14.58
N GLY A 415 -6.74 -7.30 14.70
CA GLY A 415 -7.85 -6.58 15.30
C GLY A 415 -8.89 -7.49 15.92
N ILE A 416 -9.82 -6.89 16.66
CA ILE A 416 -11.01 -7.54 17.20
C ILE A 416 -12.20 -6.58 17.11
N TYR A 417 -13.35 -7.07 16.63
CA TYR A 417 -14.52 -6.25 16.35
C TYR A 417 -15.77 -6.93 16.93
N VAL A 418 -16.19 -6.45 18.10
CA VAL A 418 -17.26 -7.08 18.87
C VAL A 418 -18.57 -6.35 18.64
N ARG A 419 -19.36 -6.83 17.69
CA ARG A 419 -20.74 -6.37 17.48
C ARG A 419 -21.67 -7.06 18.44
N PRO A 420 -22.80 -6.43 18.85
CA PRO A 420 -23.83 -7.08 19.65
C PRO A 420 -24.32 -8.37 18.96
N ALA A 421 -24.26 -9.49 19.68
CA ALA A 421 -24.74 -10.79 19.22
C ALA A 421 -25.14 -11.66 20.41
N GLU A 422 -26.01 -12.66 20.18
CA GLU A 422 -26.43 -13.61 21.20
C GLU A 422 -25.22 -14.39 21.76
N GLY A 423 -25.12 -14.49 23.07
CA GLY A 423 -24.06 -15.20 23.78
C GLY A 423 -22.75 -14.40 23.91
N VAL A 424 -22.65 -13.21 23.33
CA VAL A 424 -21.51 -12.33 23.51
C VAL A 424 -21.70 -11.44 24.74
N PRO A 425 -20.71 -11.33 25.66
CA PRO A 425 -20.87 -10.51 26.87
C PRO A 425 -21.06 -9.02 26.51
N GLU A 426 -22.13 -8.41 27.06
CA GLU A 426 -22.54 -7.03 26.76
C GLU A 426 -21.43 -6.00 27.01
N GLN A 427 -20.56 -6.24 27.99
CA GLN A 427 -19.46 -5.35 28.34
C GLN A 427 -18.46 -5.14 27.19
N PHE A 428 -18.44 -6.02 26.20
CA PHE A 428 -17.56 -5.92 25.01
C PHE A 428 -18.30 -5.41 23.77
N HIS A 429 -19.62 -5.24 23.82
CA HIS A 429 -20.38 -4.79 22.65
C HIS A 429 -19.91 -3.44 22.14
N ASN A 430 -19.85 -3.30 20.82
CA ASN A 430 -19.43 -2.10 20.10
C ASN A 430 -17.96 -1.68 20.33
N ILE A 431 -17.11 -2.61 20.77
CA ILE A 431 -15.68 -2.40 20.86
C ILE A 431 -15.03 -2.94 19.58
N GLY A 432 -14.44 -2.03 18.79
CA GLY A 432 -13.59 -2.36 17.66
C GLY A 432 -12.16 -1.86 17.91
N ILE A 433 -11.18 -2.73 17.78
CA ILE A 433 -9.77 -2.43 18.03
C ILE A 433 -8.94 -3.01 16.87
N ARG A 434 -8.09 -2.19 16.25
CA ARG A 434 -7.00 -2.60 15.38
C ARG A 434 -5.74 -1.87 15.83
N ILE A 435 -4.61 -2.56 15.80
CA ILE A 435 -3.29 -1.98 16.05
C ILE A 435 -2.41 -2.43 14.89
N GLU A 436 -1.85 -1.47 14.17
CA GLU A 436 -1.11 -1.70 12.95
C GLU A 436 0.21 -0.96 12.92
N ASP A 437 1.23 -1.65 12.47
CA ASP A 437 2.54 -1.09 12.19
C ASP A 437 3.09 -1.56 10.84
N ASP A 438 3.86 -0.69 10.19
CA ASP A 438 4.67 -1.01 9.03
C ASP A 438 5.93 -1.76 9.46
N ALA A 439 6.17 -2.94 8.90
CA ALA A 439 7.29 -3.82 9.24
C ALA A 439 8.23 -4.02 8.05
N ILE A 440 9.49 -3.60 8.19
CA ILE A 440 10.57 -3.94 7.25
C ILE A 440 11.19 -5.26 7.71
N VAL A 441 11.17 -6.28 6.88
CA VAL A 441 11.82 -7.57 7.17
C VAL A 441 13.32 -7.39 7.20
N THR A 442 13.96 -7.89 8.26
CA THR A 442 15.42 -7.90 8.42
C THR A 442 15.96 -9.33 8.41
N ALA A 443 17.27 -9.51 8.47
CA ALA A 443 17.88 -10.85 8.51
C ALA A 443 17.47 -11.68 9.73
N THR A 444 17.12 -11.04 10.86
CA THR A 444 16.86 -11.73 12.15
C THR A 444 15.49 -11.47 12.75
N GLY A 445 14.68 -10.57 12.13
CA GLY A 445 13.37 -10.17 12.62
C GLY A 445 12.72 -9.16 11.68
N CYS A 446 12.04 -8.16 12.24
CA CYS A 446 11.56 -7.00 11.50
C CYS A 446 11.82 -5.69 12.28
N GLU A 447 11.89 -4.60 11.54
CA GLU A 447 11.91 -3.24 12.07
C GLU A 447 10.51 -2.64 11.94
N LEU A 448 9.86 -2.29 13.05
CA LEU A 448 8.57 -1.61 13.07
C LEU A 448 8.81 -0.09 12.95
N ILE A 449 8.70 0.44 11.73
CA ILE A 449 9.08 1.82 11.41
C ILE A 449 8.04 2.88 11.85
N SER A 450 6.84 2.45 12.22
CA SER A 450 5.72 3.30 12.65
C SER A 450 5.61 3.47 14.17
N ARG A 451 6.53 2.91 14.96
CA ARG A 451 6.55 2.97 16.44
C ARG A 451 6.86 4.36 17.02
N GLY A 452 6.91 5.41 16.21
CA GLY A 452 6.90 6.81 16.67
C GLY A 452 5.60 7.23 17.35
N VAL A 453 4.50 6.47 17.17
CA VAL A 453 3.26 6.62 17.91
C VAL A 453 3.13 5.49 18.95
N PRO A 454 2.77 5.79 20.22
CA PRO A 454 2.71 4.78 21.28
C PRO A 454 1.68 3.69 20.98
N VAL A 455 1.97 2.48 21.46
CA VAL A 455 1.09 1.31 21.36
C VAL A 455 0.69 0.75 22.72
N LYS A 456 1.44 1.02 23.79
CA LYS A 456 1.05 0.58 25.13
C LYS A 456 -0.04 1.48 25.68
N ALA A 457 -1.08 0.90 26.22
CA ALA A 457 -2.24 1.63 26.70
C ALA A 457 -1.85 2.70 27.74
N ASP A 458 -0.92 2.40 28.66
CA ASP A 458 -0.46 3.38 29.68
C ASP A 458 0.30 4.57 29.04
N GLU A 459 1.04 4.33 27.96
CA GLU A 459 1.76 5.38 27.21
C GLU A 459 0.76 6.27 26.45
N ILE A 460 -0.28 5.67 25.83
CA ILE A 460 -1.39 6.38 25.18
C ILE A 460 -2.14 7.26 26.20
N GLU A 461 -2.53 6.69 27.34
CA GLU A 461 -3.19 7.46 28.38
C GLU A 461 -2.31 8.60 28.92
N ALA A 462 -1.00 8.39 29.05
CA ALA A 462 -0.06 9.44 29.47
C ALA A 462 0.05 10.56 28.42
N LEU A 463 0.17 10.20 27.13
CA LEU A 463 0.22 11.14 26.01
C LEU A 463 -1.03 12.03 25.94
N MET A 464 -2.20 11.44 26.16
CA MET A 464 -3.48 12.13 26.05
C MET A 464 -3.81 13.02 27.26
N ARG A 465 -3.12 12.83 28.39
CA ARG A 465 -3.20 13.73 29.55
C ARG A 465 -2.41 15.03 29.39
N ALA A 466 -1.33 15.00 28.61
CA ALA A 466 -0.52 16.17 28.31
C ALA A 466 -1.27 17.18 27.43
#